data_02b2f5c9f1382cded634efd15bc18e19
#
_entry.id   02b2f5c9f1382cded634efd15bc18e19
#
_cell.length_a   1.000
_cell.length_b   1.000
_cell.length_c   1.000
_cell.angle_alpha   90.00
_cell.angle_beta   90.00
_cell.angle_gamma   90.00
#
_symmetry.space_group_name_H-M   'P 1'
#
loop_
_entity.id
_entity.type
_entity.pdbx_description
1 polymer ?
#
loop_
_entity_poly.entity_id
_entity_poly.type
_entity_poly.pdbx_seq_one_letter_code
_entity_poly.pdbx_strand_id
1 'polypeptide(L)'
;LSVATIHDLTVNYGSFTALRNFSCEIPEGCTGLLGPNGAGKTTLIKTLLGFVKPTTGQATVFGLDITKHGRLLRQKVGLMPEQDCHIPGMSAVQFVAYAGELAGMPPAQAIRRAHEVLEYCRLGEARYRNVETYSTGMKQRIKLAQALVHGPKLLLLDEPTNGLDPAGREDMLELIRSVSHGKGVNVLVSSHLLPDIERVCDSVIVVMGGQLRATGEIAEMKRLSGRPVDVELRDTSPEFVQQVEARGGSITVLRATTYRIQMEGTPSEVAQIVVQIAKSVGNQVRGFAVAERSLEDAFLEAVR
;
A
#
# COMPACT_ATOMS: atom_id res chain seq x y z
N LEU A 1 -13.98 8.32 5.51
CA LEU A 1 -14.94 7.21 5.67
C LEU A 1 -14.16 5.89 5.74
N SER A 2 -14.66 4.88 6.46
CA SER A 2 -14.01 3.59 6.62
C SER A 2 -14.62 2.56 5.67
N VAL A 3 -13.77 1.85 4.92
CA VAL A 3 -14.17 0.75 4.03
C VAL A 3 -14.42 -0.53 4.80
N ALA A 4 -13.60 -0.79 5.83
CA ALA A 4 -13.78 -1.91 6.73
C ALA A 4 -13.45 -1.52 8.17
N THR A 5 -14.19 -2.09 9.12
CA THR A 5 -13.94 -1.95 10.56
C THR A 5 -13.77 -3.31 11.18
N ILE A 6 -12.78 -3.45 12.03
CA ILE A 6 -12.40 -4.72 12.67
C ILE A 6 -12.27 -4.45 14.18
N HIS A 7 -12.95 -5.26 14.99
CA HIS A 7 -12.96 -5.14 16.45
C HIS A 7 -12.62 -6.48 17.11
N ASP A 8 -11.52 -6.51 17.87
CA ASP A 8 -11.06 -7.61 18.72
C ASP A 8 -11.06 -8.97 18.01
N LEU A 9 -10.72 -8.95 16.71
CA LEU A 9 -10.78 -10.11 15.85
C LEU A 9 -9.70 -11.12 16.21
N THR A 10 -10.12 -12.34 16.57
CA THR A 10 -9.21 -13.46 16.81
C THR A 10 -9.56 -14.60 15.86
N VAL A 11 -8.53 -15.18 15.22
CA VAL A 11 -8.68 -16.29 14.29
C VAL A 11 -7.70 -17.40 14.68
N ASN A 12 -8.24 -18.58 14.95
CA ASN A 12 -7.49 -19.79 15.31
C ASN A 12 -7.61 -20.86 14.23
N TYR A 13 -6.49 -21.53 13.91
CA TYR A 13 -6.41 -22.76 13.14
C TYR A 13 -5.96 -23.88 14.08
N GLY A 14 -6.90 -24.60 14.67
CA GLY A 14 -6.61 -25.55 15.74
C GLY A 14 -5.96 -24.85 16.94
N SER A 15 -4.75 -25.26 17.30
CA SER A 15 -3.97 -24.63 18.39
C SER A 15 -3.20 -23.37 17.97
N PHE A 16 -3.11 -23.08 16.68
CA PHE A 16 -2.37 -21.93 16.18
C PHE A 16 -3.27 -20.69 16.07
N THR A 17 -2.88 -19.61 16.75
CA THR A 17 -3.57 -18.31 16.65
C THR A 17 -2.93 -17.47 15.56
N ALA A 18 -3.64 -17.31 14.45
CA ALA A 18 -3.17 -16.55 13.29
C ALA A 18 -3.42 -15.02 13.41
N LEU A 19 -4.53 -14.64 14.07
CA LEU A 19 -4.82 -13.25 14.45
C LEU A 19 -5.26 -13.24 15.91
N ARG A 20 -4.80 -12.24 16.67
CA ARG A 20 -5.06 -12.12 18.11
C ARG A 20 -5.49 -10.70 18.48
N ASN A 21 -6.75 -10.55 18.90
CA ASN A 21 -7.34 -9.27 19.34
C ASN A 21 -7.03 -8.13 18.36
N PHE A 22 -7.19 -8.40 17.08
CA PHE A 22 -6.83 -7.49 16.01
C PHE A 22 -7.95 -6.47 15.81
N SER A 23 -7.66 -5.19 16.04
CA SER A 23 -8.62 -4.09 15.89
C SER A 23 -7.99 -2.99 15.03
N CYS A 24 -8.63 -2.66 13.90
CA CYS A 24 -8.25 -1.53 13.06
C CYS A 24 -9.39 -1.08 12.16
N GLU A 25 -9.23 0.08 11.55
CA GLU A 25 -10.05 0.54 10.44
C GLU A 25 -9.22 0.58 9.15
N ILE A 26 -9.86 0.22 8.04
CA ILE A 26 -9.29 0.36 6.70
C ILE A 26 -9.98 1.59 6.08
N PRO A 27 -9.25 2.70 5.86
CA PRO A 27 -9.80 3.89 5.24
C PRO A 27 -10.07 3.71 3.76
N GLU A 28 -10.77 4.67 3.15
CA GLU A 28 -10.89 4.78 1.69
C GLU A 28 -9.52 5.05 1.06
N GLY A 29 -9.34 4.69 -0.22
CA GLY A 29 -8.09 4.83 -0.95
C GLY A 29 -7.27 3.54 -1.00
N CYS A 30 -5.96 3.66 -1.00
CA CYS A 30 -5.04 2.54 -1.04
C CYS A 30 -4.36 2.32 0.31
N THR A 31 -4.63 1.18 0.93
CA THR A 31 -4.05 0.79 2.23
C THR A 31 -3.08 -0.36 2.04
N GLY A 32 -1.88 -0.23 2.59
CA GLY A 32 -0.89 -1.30 2.67
C GLY A 32 -1.06 -2.15 3.91
N LEU A 33 -1.03 -3.47 3.76
CA LEU A 33 -0.98 -4.43 4.84
C LEU A 33 0.42 -5.01 4.92
N LEU A 34 1.27 -4.41 5.77
CA LEU A 34 2.69 -4.68 5.86
C LEU A 34 3.01 -5.68 6.97
N GLY A 35 3.89 -6.62 6.71
CA GLY A 35 4.42 -7.53 7.73
C GLY A 35 5.15 -8.72 7.13
N PRO A 36 5.97 -9.41 7.91
CA PRO A 36 6.71 -10.58 7.45
C PRO A 36 5.78 -11.73 7.02
N ASN A 37 6.36 -12.73 6.38
CA ASN A 37 5.64 -13.96 6.07
C ASN A 37 5.16 -14.64 7.37
N GLY A 38 3.92 -15.12 7.37
CA GLY A 38 3.30 -15.69 8.56
C GLY A 38 2.74 -14.66 9.58
N ALA A 39 2.81 -13.37 9.30
CA ALA A 39 2.27 -12.33 10.19
C ALA A 39 0.74 -12.33 10.34
N GLY A 40 0.00 -13.04 9.48
CA GLY A 40 -1.47 -13.10 9.50
C GLY A 40 -2.15 -12.34 8.37
N LYS A 41 -1.40 -11.73 7.43
CA LYS A 41 -1.93 -10.91 6.32
C LYS A 41 -2.99 -11.65 5.49
N THR A 42 -2.64 -12.81 4.93
CA THR A 42 -3.57 -13.66 4.16
C THR A 42 -4.76 -14.13 4.99
N THR A 43 -4.56 -14.42 6.28
CA THR A 43 -5.67 -14.78 7.19
C THR A 43 -6.64 -13.62 7.34
N LEU A 44 -6.16 -12.39 7.52
CA LEU A 44 -7.01 -11.20 7.60
C LEU A 44 -7.81 -11.02 6.31
N ILE A 45 -7.16 -11.08 5.14
CA ILE A 45 -7.81 -11.00 3.83
C ILE A 45 -8.92 -12.06 3.68
N LYS A 46 -8.62 -13.32 3.99
CA LYS A 46 -9.60 -14.43 3.93
C LYS A 46 -10.77 -14.24 4.90
N THR A 47 -10.49 -13.68 6.07
CA THR A 47 -11.52 -13.40 7.08
C THR A 47 -12.44 -12.27 6.64
N LEU A 48 -11.91 -11.18 6.08
CA LEU A 48 -12.71 -10.08 5.54
C LEU A 48 -13.63 -10.52 4.39
N LEU A 49 -13.24 -11.56 3.63
CA LEU A 49 -14.07 -12.17 2.58
C LEU A 49 -15.10 -13.17 3.10
N GLY A 50 -15.07 -13.47 4.41
CA GLY A 50 -15.93 -14.48 5.02
C GLY A 50 -15.54 -15.93 4.64
N PHE A 51 -14.33 -16.17 4.14
CA PHE A 51 -13.82 -17.53 3.89
C PHE A 51 -13.32 -18.20 5.17
N VAL A 52 -12.85 -17.40 6.12
CA VAL A 52 -12.45 -17.86 7.44
C VAL A 52 -13.34 -17.20 8.46
N LYS A 53 -13.98 -18.02 9.31
CA LYS A 53 -14.83 -17.52 10.38
C LYS A 53 -13.96 -17.13 11.58
N PRO A 54 -14.10 -15.90 12.12
CA PRO A 54 -13.40 -15.53 13.34
C PRO A 54 -13.81 -16.41 14.54
N THR A 55 -12.87 -16.67 15.43
CA THR A 55 -13.12 -17.35 16.69
C THR A 55 -13.82 -16.42 17.67
N THR A 56 -13.37 -15.15 17.75
CA THR A 56 -13.99 -14.08 18.52
C THR A 56 -13.86 -12.76 17.77
N GLY A 57 -14.57 -11.74 18.23
CA GLY A 57 -14.58 -10.43 17.61
C GLY A 57 -15.50 -10.33 16.40
N GLN A 58 -15.49 -9.19 15.75
CA GLN A 58 -16.36 -8.89 14.62
C GLN A 58 -15.67 -7.99 13.61
N ALA A 59 -16.09 -8.08 12.35
CA ALA A 59 -15.66 -7.15 11.33
C ALA A 59 -16.80 -6.87 10.34
N THR A 60 -16.75 -5.69 9.76
CA THR A 60 -17.65 -5.29 8.68
C THR A 60 -16.84 -4.75 7.50
N VAL A 61 -17.37 -4.93 6.29
CA VAL A 61 -16.85 -4.32 5.06
C VAL A 61 -18.03 -3.62 4.37
N PHE A 62 -17.89 -2.33 4.10
CA PHE A 62 -19.00 -1.48 3.64
C PHE A 62 -20.26 -1.58 4.55
N GLY A 63 -20.05 -1.70 5.86
CA GLY A 63 -21.14 -1.89 6.84
C GLY A 63 -21.77 -3.29 6.83
N LEU A 64 -21.32 -4.21 5.97
CA LEU A 64 -21.81 -5.59 5.92
C LEU A 64 -21.00 -6.47 6.87
N ASP A 65 -21.67 -7.17 7.78
CA ASP A 65 -21.06 -8.17 8.67
C ASP A 65 -20.48 -9.33 7.83
N ILE A 66 -19.18 -9.61 8.01
CA ILE A 66 -18.45 -10.61 7.23
C ILE A 66 -18.96 -12.04 7.41
N THR A 67 -19.60 -12.33 8.54
CA THR A 67 -20.12 -13.66 8.86
C THR A 67 -21.52 -13.89 8.35
N LYS A 68 -22.32 -12.84 8.23
CA LYS A 68 -23.76 -12.91 7.86
C LYS A 68 -23.98 -12.61 6.37
N HIS A 69 -23.17 -11.73 5.78
CA HIS A 69 -23.41 -11.19 4.45
C HIS A 69 -22.36 -11.58 3.40
N GLY A 70 -21.67 -12.71 3.59
CA GLY A 70 -20.53 -13.12 2.76
C GLY A 70 -20.80 -13.14 1.24
N ARG A 71 -22.03 -13.50 0.79
CA ARG A 71 -22.37 -13.47 -0.65
C ARG A 71 -22.45 -12.03 -1.18
N LEU A 72 -23.14 -11.13 -0.48
CA LEU A 72 -23.25 -9.72 -0.87
C LEU A 72 -21.89 -9.02 -0.84
N LEU A 73 -21.04 -9.43 0.09
CA LEU A 73 -19.70 -8.92 0.28
C LEU A 73 -18.83 -9.25 -0.95
N ARG A 74 -18.82 -10.53 -1.34
CA ARG A 74 -18.02 -10.99 -2.50
C ARG A 74 -18.46 -10.39 -3.85
N GLN A 75 -19.70 -9.90 -3.96
CA GLN A 75 -20.13 -9.12 -5.12
C GLN A 75 -19.50 -7.73 -5.19
N LYS A 76 -19.04 -7.19 -4.05
CA LYS A 76 -18.43 -5.85 -3.95
C LYS A 76 -16.91 -5.88 -3.82
N VAL A 77 -16.33 -7.04 -3.59
CA VAL A 77 -14.91 -7.23 -3.30
C VAL A 77 -14.27 -8.15 -4.33
N GLY A 78 -13.17 -7.72 -4.92
CA GLY A 78 -12.32 -8.54 -5.76
C GLY A 78 -11.12 -9.06 -4.98
N LEU A 79 -10.75 -10.31 -5.21
CA LEU A 79 -9.58 -10.94 -4.61
C LEU A 79 -8.56 -11.30 -5.68
N MET A 80 -7.33 -10.84 -5.50
CA MET A 80 -6.14 -11.37 -6.16
C MET A 80 -5.38 -12.20 -5.14
N PRO A 81 -5.44 -13.54 -5.21
CA PRO A 81 -4.75 -14.40 -4.25
C PRO A 81 -3.24 -14.46 -4.55
N GLU A 82 -2.43 -14.77 -3.53
CA GLU A 82 -1.00 -15.02 -3.70
C GLU A 82 -0.74 -16.18 -4.66
N GLN A 83 -1.40 -17.32 -4.44
CA GLN A 83 -1.25 -18.53 -5.26
C GLN A 83 -1.94 -18.37 -6.61
N ASP A 84 -1.43 -19.11 -7.60
CA ASP A 84 -2.08 -19.24 -8.91
C ASP A 84 -3.47 -19.87 -8.76
N CYS A 85 -4.46 -19.24 -9.42
CA CYS A 85 -5.87 -19.68 -9.37
C CYS A 85 -6.45 -19.91 -10.76
N HIS A 86 -5.63 -19.93 -11.80
CA HIS A 86 -6.07 -20.16 -13.17
C HIS A 86 -6.53 -21.63 -13.39
N ILE A 87 -7.46 -21.82 -14.31
CA ILE A 87 -8.00 -23.13 -14.67
C ILE A 87 -7.24 -23.62 -15.90
N PRO A 88 -6.61 -24.83 -15.84
CA PRO A 88 -5.92 -25.41 -16.99
C PRO A 88 -6.85 -25.53 -18.21
N GLY A 89 -6.29 -25.35 -19.40
CA GLY A 89 -7.02 -25.46 -20.66
C GLY A 89 -7.85 -24.25 -21.05
N MET A 90 -7.94 -23.22 -20.22
CA MET A 90 -8.66 -21.98 -20.55
C MET A 90 -7.73 -20.91 -21.13
N SER A 91 -8.23 -20.16 -22.13
CA SER A 91 -7.62 -18.89 -22.52
C SER A 91 -7.89 -17.83 -21.45
N ALA A 92 -7.09 -16.74 -21.45
CA ALA A 92 -7.30 -15.67 -20.47
C ALA A 92 -8.68 -15.04 -20.56
N VAL A 93 -9.22 -14.85 -21.76
CA VAL A 93 -10.59 -14.33 -21.94
C VAL A 93 -11.61 -15.27 -21.29
N GLN A 94 -11.51 -16.57 -21.54
CA GLN A 94 -12.42 -17.56 -20.96
C GLN A 94 -12.32 -17.57 -19.42
N PHE A 95 -11.11 -17.57 -18.88
CA PHE A 95 -10.89 -17.57 -17.44
C PHE A 95 -11.45 -16.33 -16.75
N VAL A 96 -11.19 -15.14 -17.30
CA VAL A 96 -11.67 -13.87 -16.71
C VAL A 96 -13.19 -13.72 -16.90
N ALA A 97 -13.74 -14.13 -18.04
CA ALA A 97 -15.19 -14.15 -18.24
C ALA A 97 -15.88 -15.09 -17.25
N TYR A 98 -15.34 -16.29 -17.08
CA TYR A 98 -15.85 -17.26 -16.10
C TYR A 98 -15.86 -16.68 -14.66
N ALA A 99 -14.80 -15.97 -14.27
CA ALA A 99 -14.76 -15.29 -12.97
C ALA A 99 -15.89 -14.22 -12.86
N GLY A 100 -16.18 -13.50 -13.94
CA GLY A 100 -17.30 -12.56 -14.00
C GLY A 100 -18.66 -13.25 -13.85
N GLU A 101 -18.85 -14.39 -14.51
CA GLU A 101 -20.08 -15.18 -14.38
C GLU A 101 -20.26 -15.71 -12.96
N LEU A 102 -19.21 -16.21 -12.33
CA LEU A 102 -19.25 -16.64 -10.92
C LEU A 102 -19.61 -15.49 -9.95
N ALA A 103 -19.24 -14.25 -10.30
CA ALA A 103 -19.66 -13.06 -9.58
C ALA A 103 -21.11 -12.63 -9.86
N GLY A 104 -21.81 -13.31 -10.78
CA GLY A 104 -23.20 -13.07 -11.10
C GLY A 104 -23.44 -12.21 -12.36
N MET A 105 -22.44 -11.99 -13.20
CA MET A 105 -22.60 -11.26 -14.46
C MET A 105 -23.26 -12.16 -15.52
N PRO A 106 -24.13 -11.61 -16.40
CA PRO A 106 -24.61 -12.32 -17.57
C PRO A 106 -23.45 -12.69 -18.52
N PRO A 107 -23.43 -13.88 -19.17
CA PRO A 107 -22.30 -14.33 -19.98
C PRO A 107 -21.83 -13.33 -21.05
N ALA A 108 -22.77 -12.73 -21.79
CA ALA A 108 -22.42 -11.73 -22.80
C ALA A 108 -21.77 -10.47 -22.22
N GLN A 109 -22.13 -10.08 -21.00
CA GLN A 109 -21.50 -8.96 -20.30
C GLN A 109 -20.14 -9.37 -19.74
N ALA A 110 -20.02 -10.57 -19.17
CA ALA A 110 -18.78 -11.09 -18.63
C ALA A 110 -17.67 -11.17 -19.69
N ILE A 111 -17.99 -11.66 -20.91
CA ILE A 111 -17.05 -11.70 -22.03
C ILE A 111 -16.58 -10.29 -22.45
N ARG A 112 -17.50 -9.36 -22.63
CA ARG A 112 -17.13 -7.97 -22.99
C ARG A 112 -16.23 -7.36 -21.92
N ARG A 113 -16.62 -7.53 -20.67
CA ARG A 113 -15.85 -7.00 -19.53
C ARG A 113 -14.49 -7.67 -19.40
N ALA A 114 -14.39 -8.97 -19.70
CA ALA A 114 -13.11 -9.69 -19.72
C ALA A 114 -12.13 -9.07 -20.74
N HIS A 115 -12.58 -8.75 -21.96
CA HIS A 115 -11.75 -8.07 -22.94
C HIS A 115 -11.26 -6.70 -22.43
N GLU A 116 -12.15 -5.90 -21.85
CA GLU A 116 -11.80 -4.57 -21.33
C GLU A 116 -10.75 -4.64 -20.21
N VAL A 117 -10.93 -5.52 -19.22
CA VAL A 117 -10.00 -5.61 -18.09
C VAL A 117 -8.68 -6.27 -18.48
N LEU A 118 -8.67 -7.20 -19.43
CA LEU A 118 -7.43 -7.79 -19.96
C LEU A 118 -6.61 -6.77 -20.75
N GLU A 119 -7.26 -5.93 -21.55
CA GLU A 119 -6.61 -4.81 -22.21
C GLU A 119 -6.02 -3.83 -21.19
N TYR A 120 -6.82 -3.44 -20.20
CA TYR A 120 -6.37 -2.59 -19.09
C TYR A 120 -5.15 -3.16 -18.34
N CYS A 121 -5.12 -4.48 -18.11
CA CYS A 121 -4.00 -5.18 -17.50
C CYS A 121 -2.82 -5.44 -18.48
N ARG A 122 -2.83 -4.80 -19.65
CA ARG A 122 -1.75 -4.86 -20.67
C ARG A 122 -1.46 -6.28 -21.15
N LEU A 123 -2.50 -7.13 -21.31
CA LEU A 123 -2.37 -8.48 -21.85
C LEU A 123 -2.65 -8.55 -23.36
N GLY A 124 -3.21 -7.51 -23.97
CA GLY A 124 -3.37 -7.36 -25.41
C GLY A 124 -3.80 -8.66 -26.12
N GLU A 125 -3.14 -9.02 -27.22
CA GLU A 125 -3.41 -10.25 -27.98
C GLU A 125 -3.09 -11.55 -27.22
N ALA A 126 -2.28 -11.50 -26.18
CA ALA A 126 -2.01 -12.67 -25.34
C ALA A 126 -3.27 -13.20 -24.65
N ARG A 127 -4.34 -12.38 -24.54
CA ARG A 127 -5.64 -12.78 -23.94
C ARG A 127 -6.28 -14.02 -24.60
N TYR A 128 -5.93 -14.32 -25.84
CA TYR A 128 -6.45 -15.50 -26.55
C TYR A 128 -5.63 -16.77 -26.32
N ARG A 129 -4.45 -16.63 -25.72
CA ARG A 129 -3.56 -17.74 -25.42
C ARG A 129 -4.00 -18.46 -24.13
N ASN A 130 -3.64 -19.74 -24.05
CA ASN A 130 -3.84 -20.55 -22.87
C ASN A 130 -3.01 -20.00 -21.69
N VAL A 131 -3.65 -19.82 -20.51
CA VAL A 131 -3.02 -19.22 -19.32
C VAL A 131 -1.82 -20.03 -18.82
N GLU A 132 -1.77 -21.32 -19.06
CA GLU A 132 -0.62 -22.17 -18.71
C GLU A 132 0.67 -21.73 -19.39
N THR A 133 0.58 -21.07 -20.56
CA THR A 133 1.73 -20.58 -21.33
C THR A 133 2.24 -19.22 -20.87
N TYR A 134 1.64 -18.65 -19.83
CA TYR A 134 1.96 -17.31 -19.36
C TYR A 134 3.23 -17.29 -18.51
N SER A 135 4.02 -16.22 -18.67
CA SER A 135 5.08 -15.88 -17.73
C SER A 135 4.51 -15.53 -16.36
N THR A 136 5.34 -15.52 -15.32
CA THR A 136 4.93 -15.11 -13.97
C THR A 136 4.26 -13.73 -13.97
N GLY A 137 4.84 -12.74 -14.67
CA GLY A 137 4.25 -11.40 -14.78
C GLY A 137 2.88 -11.40 -15.48
N MET A 138 2.70 -12.19 -16.53
CA MET A 138 1.39 -12.33 -17.19
C MET A 138 0.37 -13.02 -16.30
N LYS A 139 0.79 -14.01 -15.50
CA LYS A 139 -0.06 -14.66 -14.49
C LYS A 139 -0.49 -13.71 -13.38
N GLN A 140 0.37 -12.83 -12.91
CA GLN A 140 -0.01 -11.80 -11.94
C GLN A 140 -1.02 -10.82 -12.56
N ARG A 141 -0.81 -10.38 -13.81
CA ARG A 141 -1.74 -9.47 -14.51
C ARG A 141 -3.12 -10.09 -14.74
N ILE A 142 -3.19 -11.38 -15.07
CA ILE A 142 -4.51 -12.05 -15.25
C ILE A 142 -5.22 -12.26 -13.90
N LYS A 143 -4.51 -12.51 -12.81
CA LYS A 143 -5.08 -12.55 -11.44
C LYS A 143 -5.69 -11.20 -11.07
N LEU A 144 -5.03 -10.09 -11.41
CA LEU A 144 -5.60 -8.75 -11.23
C LEU A 144 -6.82 -8.54 -12.11
N ALA A 145 -6.77 -8.95 -13.39
CA ALA A 145 -7.90 -8.82 -14.31
C ALA A 145 -9.14 -9.57 -13.82
N GLN A 146 -8.98 -10.82 -13.34
CA GLN A 146 -10.09 -11.60 -12.78
C GLN A 146 -10.69 -10.96 -11.51
N ALA A 147 -9.86 -10.31 -10.68
CA ALA A 147 -10.33 -9.59 -9.50
C ALA A 147 -11.12 -8.32 -9.85
N LEU A 148 -10.85 -7.72 -11.03
CA LEU A 148 -11.47 -6.48 -11.50
C LEU A 148 -12.73 -6.69 -12.34
N VAL A 149 -12.94 -7.87 -12.91
CA VAL A 149 -13.94 -8.10 -13.99
C VAL A 149 -15.36 -7.70 -13.63
N HIS A 150 -15.78 -7.95 -12.39
CA HIS A 150 -17.14 -7.67 -11.91
C HIS A 150 -17.32 -6.24 -11.36
N GLY A 151 -16.30 -5.36 -11.49
CA GLY A 151 -16.37 -3.98 -11.05
C GLY A 151 -16.45 -3.81 -9.51
N PRO A 152 -15.51 -4.38 -8.74
CA PRO A 152 -15.56 -4.33 -7.28
C PRO A 152 -15.37 -2.90 -6.75
N LYS A 153 -15.86 -2.65 -5.54
CA LYS A 153 -15.62 -1.41 -4.78
C LYS A 153 -14.37 -1.47 -3.91
N LEU A 154 -13.88 -2.70 -3.61
CA LEU A 154 -12.66 -2.97 -2.88
C LEU A 154 -11.90 -4.10 -3.55
N LEU A 155 -10.60 -3.92 -3.73
CA LEU A 155 -9.67 -4.97 -4.13
C LEU A 155 -8.83 -5.40 -2.93
N LEU A 156 -8.74 -6.69 -2.73
CA LEU A 156 -7.83 -7.33 -1.77
C LEU A 156 -6.75 -8.03 -2.59
N LEU A 157 -5.52 -7.51 -2.53
CA LEU A 157 -4.38 -7.99 -3.30
C LEU A 157 -3.38 -8.66 -2.36
N ASP A 158 -3.23 -9.97 -2.47
CA ASP A 158 -2.33 -10.73 -1.59
C ASP A 158 -0.99 -10.98 -2.29
N GLU A 159 0.07 -10.27 -1.85
CA GLU A 159 1.43 -10.29 -2.40
C GLU A 159 1.47 -10.14 -3.94
N PRO A 160 0.90 -9.08 -4.53
CA PRO A 160 0.71 -8.97 -5.99
C PRO A 160 2.01 -8.88 -6.79
N THR A 161 3.12 -8.50 -6.15
CA THR A 161 4.45 -8.35 -6.77
C THR A 161 5.36 -9.56 -6.57
N ASN A 162 4.86 -10.60 -5.87
CA ASN A 162 5.66 -11.78 -5.57
C ASN A 162 6.08 -12.52 -6.85
N GLY A 163 7.38 -12.88 -6.93
CA GLY A 163 7.95 -13.62 -8.06
C GLY A 163 8.16 -12.79 -9.33
N LEU A 164 7.98 -11.48 -9.29
CA LEU A 164 8.23 -10.59 -10.41
C LEU A 164 9.69 -10.11 -10.44
N ASP A 165 10.23 -9.94 -11.63
CA ASP A 165 11.44 -9.19 -11.87
C ASP A 165 11.24 -7.68 -11.59
N PRO A 166 12.29 -6.88 -11.47
CA PRO A 166 12.16 -5.47 -11.14
C PRO A 166 11.23 -4.68 -12.08
N ALA A 167 11.30 -4.94 -13.39
CA ALA A 167 10.46 -4.25 -14.37
C ALA A 167 8.98 -4.66 -14.26
N GLY A 168 8.70 -5.96 -14.12
CA GLY A 168 7.35 -6.48 -13.93
C GLY A 168 6.72 -6.03 -12.61
N ARG A 169 7.55 -5.88 -11.56
CA ARG A 169 7.12 -5.33 -10.27
C ARG A 169 6.69 -3.87 -10.42
N GLU A 170 7.49 -3.05 -11.09
CA GLU A 170 7.20 -1.65 -11.39
C GLU A 170 5.87 -1.50 -12.13
N ASP A 171 5.71 -2.26 -13.21
CA ASP A 171 4.49 -2.30 -14.02
C ASP A 171 3.24 -2.70 -13.20
N MET A 172 3.37 -3.66 -12.28
CA MET A 172 2.27 -4.10 -11.42
C MET A 172 1.89 -3.02 -10.42
N LEU A 173 2.87 -2.35 -9.79
CA LEU A 173 2.63 -1.24 -8.87
C LEU A 173 1.95 -0.07 -9.57
N GLU A 174 2.34 0.25 -10.81
CA GLU A 174 1.68 1.27 -11.63
C GLU A 174 0.21 0.90 -11.94
N LEU A 175 -0.07 -0.36 -12.29
CA LEU A 175 -1.44 -0.82 -12.49
C LEU A 175 -2.28 -0.70 -11.21
N ILE A 176 -1.75 -1.10 -10.06
CA ILE A 176 -2.45 -0.99 -8.77
C ILE A 176 -2.75 0.48 -8.46
N ARG A 177 -1.78 1.37 -8.63
CA ARG A 177 -1.95 2.81 -8.45
C ARG A 177 -3.00 3.39 -9.38
N SER A 178 -2.99 2.98 -10.65
CA SER A 178 -3.99 3.42 -11.64
C SER A 178 -5.42 2.98 -11.27
N VAL A 179 -5.58 1.80 -10.66
CA VAL A 179 -6.88 1.31 -10.17
C VAL A 179 -7.35 2.13 -8.98
N SER A 180 -6.50 2.34 -7.99
CA SER A 180 -6.89 3.04 -6.75
C SER A 180 -7.13 4.53 -6.98
N HIS A 181 -6.15 5.26 -7.53
CA HIS A 181 -6.21 6.70 -7.69
C HIS A 181 -6.90 7.16 -8.98
N GLY A 182 -6.78 6.37 -10.07
CA GLY A 182 -7.37 6.73 -11.36
C GLY A 182 -8.85 6.35 -11.48
N LYS A 183 -9.27 5.22 -10.87
CA LYS A 183 -10.66 4.71 -10.94
C LYS A 183 -11.41 4.81 -9.62
N GLY A 184 -10.77 5.27 -8.55
CA GLY A 184 -11.41 5.43 -7.24
C GLY A 184 -11.86 4.11 -6.61
N VAL A 185 -11.20 2.99 -6.92
CA VAL A 185 -11.45 1.69 -6.29
C VAL A 185 -10.60 1.60 -5.04
N ASN A 186 -11.21 1.27 -3.90
CA ASN A 186 -10.46 1.04 -2.67
C ASN A 186 -9.58 -0.20 -2.82
N VAL A 187 -8.36 -0.16 -2.30
CA VAL A 187 -7.40 -1.26 -2.43
C VAL A 187 -6.75 -1.56 -1.09
N LEU A 188 -6.70 -2.83 -0.70
CA LEU A 188 -5.86 -3.35 0.36
C LEU A 188 -4.78 -4.23 -0.26
N VAL A 189 -3.53 -3.79 -0.19
CA VAL A 189 -2.37 -4.50 -0.75
C VAL A 189 -1.58 -5.14 0.38
N SER A 190 -1.49 -6.46 0.42
CA SER A 190 -0.53 -7.12 1.31
C SER A 190 0.86 -7.16 0.68
N SER A 191 1.86 -6.83 1.46
CA SER A 191 3.27 -6.98 1.07
C SER A 191 4.16 -7.16 2.30
N HIS A 192 5.28 -7.85 2.10
CA HIS A 192 6.40 -7.85 3.06
C HIS A 192 7.48 -6.83 2.65
N LEU A 193 7.30 -6.13 1.54
CA LEU A 193 8.25 -5.18 0.96
C LEU A 193 7.74 -3.76 1.17
N LEU A 194 8.40 -3.05 2.05
CA LEU A 194 8.07 -1.68 2.40
C LEU A 194 8.07 -0.71 1.20
N PRO A 195 9.04 -0.78 0.26
CA PRO A 195 9.05 0.11 -0.90
C PRO A 195 7.81 -0.02 -1.79
N ASP A 196 7.18 -1.21 -1.87
CA ASP A 196 5.94 -1.40 -2.64
C ASP A 196 4.79 -0.63 -2.02
N ILE A 197 4.66 -0.73 -0.69
CA ILE A 197 3.62 -0.04 0.07
C ILE A 197 3.80 1.48 -0.04
N GLU A 198 5.01 1.97 0.16
CA GLU A 198 5.33 3.40 0.08
C GLU A 198 5.01 4.01 -1.28
N ARG A 199 5.15 3.21 -2.35
CA ARG A 199 4.94 3.67 -3.72
C ARG A 199 3.47 3.80 -4.13
N VAL A 200 2.58 2.94 -3.61
CA VAL A 200 1.20 2.83 -4.10
C VAL A 200 0.14 3.15 -3.07
N CYS A 201 0.47 3.12 -1.77
CA CYS A 201 -0.51 3.27 -0.70
C CYS A 201 -0.49 4.65 -0.06
N ASP A 202 -1.65 5.08 0.44
CA ASP A 202 -1.83 6.31 1.19
C ASP A 202 -1.68 6.07 2.69
N SER A 203 -2.10 4.89 3.15
CA SER A 203 -2.06 4.45 4.53
C SER A 203 -1.45 3.06 4.68
N VAL A 204 -1.02 2.73 5.88
CA VAL A 204 -0.43 1.42 6.19
C VAL A 204 -0.97 0.85 7.50
N ILE A 205 -1.16 -0.47 7.49
CA ILE A 205 -1.47 -1.30 8.65
C ILE A 205 -0.30 -2.28 8.81
N VAL A 206 0.40 -2.19 9.94
CA VAL A 206 1.55 -3.04 10.25
C VAL A 206 1.10 -4.22 11.11
N VAL A 207 1.35 -5.43 10.64
CA VAL A 207 0.98 -6.67 11.31
C VAL A 207 2.22 -7.49 11.64
N MET A 208 2.33 -7.94 12.89
CA MET A 208 3.40 -8.82 13.32
C MET A 208 2.86 -9.82 14.36
N GLY A 209 3.13 -11.12 14.16
CA GLY A 209 2.68 -12.18 15.06
C GLY A 209 1.16 -12.22 15.27
N GLY A 210 0.38 -11.91 14.24
CA GLY A 210 -1.08 -11.86 14.28
C GLY A 210 -1.68 -10.65 15.01
N GLN A 211 -0.88 -9.66 15.35
CA GLN A 211 -1.32 -8.47 16.07
C GLN A 211 -1.08 -7.19 15.26
N LEU A 212 -1.94 -6.20 15.45
CA LEU A 212 -1.69 -4.84 14.98
C LEU A 212 -0.51 -4.23 15.74
N ARG A 213 0.45 -3.66 15.03
CA ARG A 213 1.58 -2.93 15.61
C ARG A 213 1.48 -1.43 15.41
N ALA A 214 1.12 -1.03 14.21
CA ALA A 214 0.93 0.37 13.87
C ALA A 214 -0.11 0.51 12.76
N THR A 215 -0.76 1.64 12.70
CA THR A 215 -1.61 2.04 11.57
C THR A 215 -1.60 3.56 11.44
N GLY A 216 -1.67 4.06 10.23
CA GLY A 216 -1.71 5.50 9.97
C GLY A 216 -1.49 5.85 8.51
N GLU A 217 -1.62 7.14 8.20
CA GLU A 217 -1.25 7.69 6.90
C GLU A 217 0.28 7.66 6.74
N ILE A 218 0.75 7.19 5.59
CA ILE A 218 2.20 7.10 5.30
C ILE A 218 2.86 8.47 5.38
N ALA A 219 2.20 9.51 4.87
CA ALA A 219 2.70 10.87 4.93
C ALA A 219 2.89 11.36 6.38
N GLU A 220 1.96 11.03 7.29
CA GLU A 220 2.07 11.38 8.71
C GLU A 220 3.18 10.57 9.41
N MET A 221 3.28 9.28 9.10
CA MET A 221 4.32 8.42 9.68
C MET A 221 5.73 8.85 9.27
N LYS A 222 5.89 9.44 8.10
CA LYS A 222 7.18 9.98 7.61
C LYS A 222 7.54 11.34 8.19
N ARG A 223 6.60 12.03 8.82
CA ARG A 223 6.88 13.33 9.43
C ARG A 223 7.79 13.17 10.65
N LEU A 224 8.81 14.02 10.69
CA LEU A 224 9.66 14.15 11.87
C LEU A 224 9.05 15.14 12.87
N SER A 225 9.18 14.83 14.15
CA SER A 225 8.79 15.75 15.23
C SER A 225 9.54 17.08 15.09
N GLY A 226 8.83 18.20 15.27
CA GLY A 226 9.42 19.54 15.12
C GLY A 226 9.62 20.02 13.69
N ARG A 227 9.24 19.21 12.66
CA ARG A 227 9.33 19.56 11.24
C ARG A 227 10.69 20.17 10.84
N PRO A 228 11.81 19.48 11.08
CA PRO A 228 13.11 19.96 10.66
C PRO A 228 13.16 20.15 9.15
N VAL A 229 14.11 20.93 8.67
CA VAL A 229 14.32 21.18 7.25
C VAL A 229 15.70 20.73 6.83
N ASP A 230 15.80 20.13 5.64
CA ASP A 230 17.06 19.80 5.01
C ASP A 230 17.45 20.93 4.05
N VAL A 231 18.66 21.44 4.22
CA VAL A 231 19.19 22.58 3.46
C VAL A 231 20.47 22.17 2.79
N GLU A 232 20.55 22.37 1.49
CA GLU A 232 21.77 22.19 0.72
C GLU A 232 22.38 23.56 0.38
N LEU A 233 23.62 23.78 0.79
CA LEU A 233 24.39 24.97 0.48
C LEU A 233 25.31 24.71 -0.72
N ARG A 234 25.77 25.81 -1.36
CA ARG A 234 26.76 25.73 -2.42
C ARG A 234 28.11 25.22 -1.92
N ASP A 235 28.56 25.77 -0.80
CA ASP A 235 29.87 25.45 -0.22
C ASP A 235 29.69 25.11 1.26
N THR A 236 30.62 24.35 1.83
CA THR A 236 30.67 24.11 3.27
C THR A 236 30.92 25.43 4.03
N SER A 237 30.19 25.67 5.11
CA SER A 237 30.31 26.90 5.87
C SER A 237 30.16 26.66 7.36
N PRO A 238 31.27 26.59 8.12
CA PRO A 238 31.23 26.53 9.59
C PRO A 238 30.52 27.75 10.21
N GLU A 239 30.66 28.92 9.57
CA GLU A 239 30.01 30.16 10.01
C GLU A 239 28.49 30.06 9.91
N PHE A 240 27.98 29.37 8.88
CA PHE A 240 26.55 29.10 8.74
C PHE A 240 26.04 28.29 9.92
N VAL A 241 26.75 27.23 10.32
CA VAL A 241 26.40 26.37 11.45
C VAL A 241 26.32 27.22 12.74
N GLN A 242 27.34 28.01 13.04
CA GLN A 242 27.37 28.90 14.20
C GLN A 242 26.22 29.91 14.22
N GLN A 243 25.89 30.48 13.07
CA GLN A 243 24.79 31.44 12.95
C GLN A 243 23.41 30.82 13.16
N VAL A 244 23.20 29.56 12.73
CA VAL A 244 21.96 28.82 12.99
C VAL A 244 21.83 28.51 14.48
N GLU A 245 22.90 28.03 15.12
CA GLU A 245 22.94 27.73 16.55
C GLU A 245 22.74 28.99 17.42
N ALA A 246 23.37 30.11 17.03
CA ALA A 246 23.20 31.39 17.69
C ALA A 246 21.76 31.93 17.68
N ARG A 247 20.95 31.47 16.75
CA ARG A 247 19.51 31.80 16.65
C ARG A 247 18.60 30.73 17.28
N GLY A 248 19.16 29.84 18.08
CA GLY A 248 18.40 28.80 18.79
C GLY A 248 18.04 27.59 17.95
N GLY A 249 18.60 27.44 16.74
CA GLY A 249 18.45 26.25 15.93
C GLY A 249 19.38 25.13 16.36
N SER A 250 18.93 23.89 16.23
CA SER A 250 19.82 22.71 16.24
C SER A 250 20.13 22.30 14.81
N ILE A 251 21.39 21.87 14.57
CA ILE A 251 21.86 21.54 13.24
C ILE A 251 22.60 20.20 13.27
N THR A 252 22.27 19.35 12.29
CA THR A 252 22.94 18.07 12.06
C THR A 252 23.52 18.06 10.66
N VAL A 253 24.80 17.78 10.53
CA VAL A 253 25.47 17.66 9.22
C VAL A 253 25.14 16.30 8.64
N LEU A 254 24.42 16.27 7.51
CA LEU A 254 24.07 15.05 6.80
C LEU A 254 25.16 14.68 5.76
N ARG A 255 25.65 15.69 5.05
CA ARG A 255 26.76 15.60 4.07
C ARG A 255 27.56 16.90 4.12
N ALA A 256 28.67 16.95 3.39
CA ALA A 256 29.56 18.11 3.41
C ALA A 256 28.85 19.48 3.23
N THR A 257 27.81 19.52 2.38
CA THR A 257 27.04 20.75 2.08
C THR A 257 25.57 20.64 2.44
N THR A 258 25.12 19.53 3.04
CA THR A 258 23.71 19.30 3.38
C THR A 258 23.53 19.24 4.89
N TYR A 259 22.65 20.06 5.40
CA TYR A 259 22.40 20.25 6.82
C TYR A 259 20.94 20.02 7.14
N ARG A 260 20.64 19.26 8.21
CA ARG A 260 19.30 19.19 8.80
C ARG A 260 19.21 20.20 9.92
N ILE A 261 18.25 21.09 9.83
CA ILE A 261 18.05 22.20 10.75
C ILE A 261 16.68 22.08 11.39
N GLN A 262 16.66 22.15 12.73
CA GLN A 262 15.44 22.23 13.51
C GLN A 262 15.41 23.56 14.24
N MET A 263 14.38 24.36 14.00
CA MET A 263 14.14 25.68 14.62
C MET A 263 12.66 25.83 14.96
N GLU A 264 12.34 26.72 15.88
CA GLU A 264 10.95 27.12 16.13
C GLU A 264 10.38 27.90 14.93
N GLY A 265 9.13 27.60 14.57
CA GLY A 265 8.41 28.24 13.47
C GLY A 265 7.91 27.24 12.40
N THR A 266 7.23 27.79 11.43
CA THR A 266 6.78 27.04 10.25
C THR A 266 7.96 26.78 9.29
N PRO A 267 7.93 25.73 8.46
CA PRO A 267 8.99 25.49 7.46
C PRO A 267 9.27 26.72 6.56
N SER A 268 8.24 27.50 6.25
CA SER A 268 8.40 28.73 5.44
C SER A 268 9.16 29.83 6.17
N GLU A 269 8.90 30.03 7.48
CA GLU A 269 9.63 30.98 8.32
C GLU A 269 11.08 30.55 8.49
N VAL A 270 11.30 29.25 8.76
CA VAL A 270 12.65 28.68 8.86
C VAL A 270 13.41 28.84 7.54
N ALA A 271 12.75 28.65 6.38
CA ALA A 271 13.36 28.87 5.08
C ALA A 271 13.84 30.31 4.89
N GLN A 272 13.03 31.30 5.30
CA GLN A 272 13.43 32.71 5.22
C GLN A 272 14.65 33.02 6.08
N ILE A 273 14.66 32.52 7.32
CA ILE A 273 15.79 32.67 8.25
C ILE A 273 17.06 32.03 7.68
N VAL A 274 16.96 30.81 7.20
CA VAL A 274 18.08 30.07 6.59
C VAL A 274 18.67 30.79 5.39
N VAL A 275 17.82 31.31 4.50
CA VAL A 275 18.27 32.08 3.34
C VAL A 275 18.97 33.38 3.77
N GLN A 276 18.48 34.06 4.82
CA GLN A 276 19.13 35.26 5.35
C GLN A 276 20.49 34.94 5.95
N ILE A 277 20.60 33.84 6.72
CA ILE A 277 21.89 33.40 7.29
C ILE A 277 22.86 33.04 6.16
N ALA A 278 22.44 32.26 5.16
CA ALA A 278 23.30 31.89 4.04
C ALA A 278 23.85 33.15 3.32
N LYS A 279 23.00 34.14 3.05
CA LYS A 279 23.43 35.42 2.46
C LYS A 279 24.43 36.17 3.34
N SER A 280 24.22 36.21 4.67
CA SER A 280 25.12 36.94 5.58
C SER A 280 26.53 36.34 5.65
N VAL A 281 26.66 35.03 5.41
CA VAL A 281 27.96 34.33 5.37
C VAL A 281 28.52 34.16 3.95
N GLY A 282 27.92 34.85 2.96
CA GLY A 282 28.39 34.80 1.56
C GLY A 282 28.13 33.47 0.84
N ASN A 283 27.20 32.65 1.34
CA ASN A 283 26.86 31.35 0.77
C ASN A 283 25.49 31.40 0.07
N GLN A 284 25.20 30.37 -0.73
CA GLN A 284 23.94 30.23 -1.47
C GLN A 284 23.22 28.93 -1.08
N VAL A 285 21.91 29.03 -0.85
CA VAL A 285 21.03 27.85 -0.70
C VAL A 285 20.74 27.30 -2.10
N ARG A 286 21.07 26.03 -2.33
CA ARG A 286 20.79 25.29 -3.56
C ARG A 286 19.56 24.42 -3.47
N GLY A 287 19.27 23.89 -2.28
CA GLY A 287 18.13 23.04 -2.01
C GLY A 287 17.53 23.33 -0.65
N PHE A 288 16.21 23.19 -0.57
CA PHE A 288 15.45 23.31 0.67
C PHE A 288 14.28 22.32 0.61
N ALA A 289 14.16 21.45 1.59
CA ALA A 289 13.07 20.51 1.73
C ALA A 289 12.66 20.35 3.19
N VAL A 290 11.40 20.08 3.45
CA VAL A 290 10.98 19.62 4.79
C VAL A 290 11.59 18.22 4.97
N ALA A 291 12.30 18.01 6.07
CA ALA A 291 12.93 16.73 6.32
C ALA A 291 11.88 15.67 6.65
N GLU A 292 11.99 14.54 6.00
CA GLU A 292 11.18 13.36 6.26
C GLU A 292 12.10 12.21 6.72
N ARG A 293 11.56 11.31 7.52
CA ARG A 293 12.19 10.02 7.79
C ARG A 293 11.76 9.00 6.74
N SER A 294 12.55 7.96 6.54
CA SER A 294 12.10 6.84 5.72
C SER A 294 10.92 6.12 6.40
N LEU A 295 10.06 5.50 5.61
CA LEU A 295 9.00 4.66 6.18
C LEU A 295 9.61 3.45 6.92
N GLU A 296 10.83 3.03 6.56
CA GLU A 296 11.58 1.98 7.23
C GLU A 296 11.94 2.37 8.67
N ASP A 297 12.44 3.59 8.87
CA ASP A 297 12.73 4.12 10.20
C ASP A 297 11.46 4.22 11.06
N ALA A 298 10.38 4.71 10.45
CA ALA A 298 9.07 4.78 11.11
C ALA A 298 8.54 3.39 11.49
N PHE A 299 8.74 2.40 10.63
CA PHE A 299 8.37 1.01 10.87
C PHE A 299 9.21 0.40 12.01
N LEU A 300 10.53 0.57 11.99
CA LEU A 300 11.43 0.04 13.03
C LEU A 300 11.10 0.63 14.42
N GLU A 301 10.70 1.88 14.49
CA GLU A 301 10.26 2.54 15.73
C GLU A 301 8.92 1.99 16.23
N ALA A 302 7.97 1.73 15.34
CA ALA A 302 6.65 1.19 15.68
C ALA A 302 6.69 -0.30 16.10
N VAL A 303 7.76 -1.03 15.76
CA VAL A 303 7.92 -2.47 16.03
C VAL A 303 8.75 -2.72 17.32
N ARG A 304 9.51 -1.71 17.79
CA ARG A 304 10.20 -1.76 19.08
C ARG A 304 9.23 -1.64 20.25
#